data_bb46419b3140428e3c0e18ef22c8d476
#
_entry.id   bb46419b3140428e3c0e18ef22c8d476
#
_cell.length_a   1.000
_cell.length_b   1.000
_cell.length_c   1.000
_cell.angle_alpha   90.00
_cell.angle_beta   90.00
_cell.angle_gamma   90.00
#
_symmetry.space_group_name_H-M   'P 1'
#
loop_
_entity.id
_entity.type
_entity.pdbx_description
1 polymer ?
#
loop_
_entity_poly.entity_id
_entity_poly.type
_entity_poly.pdbx_seq_one_letter_code
_entity_poly.pdbx_strand_id
1 'polypeptide(L)'
;VFDGTEVIYEQSQHQSATTNDAFTFVRSDLILTDFSLLDENGEVANEIGGSAAYVHMAGDLSDRNWTLTDQIDPGHYGGIRFYIGPDTSANHGDPSLWPAGHPLNPTVNGLHWGWAGGYIFSALEGTYATSTGTNPFLYHIGFDSNRVRVDILQDIDFRRDRNVTVDFDLANIFDGTHLIEPAITGDFTHSTFDNGLASKVRDNLMGAFSIKDIY
;
A
#
# COMPACT_ATOMS: atom_id res chain seq x y z
N VAL A 1 2.71 0.78 -10.68
CA VAL A 1 3.55 1.48 -11.69
C VAL A 1 4.81 2.03 -11.03
N PHE A 2 5.76 2.51 -11.80
CA PHE A 2 6.88 3.33 -11.39
C PHE A 2 6.94 4.51 -12.37
N ASP A 3 6.67 5.71 -11.87
CA ASP A 3 6.56 6.92 -12.68
C ASP A 3 5.69 6.70 -13.95
N GLY A 4 4.50 6.16 -13.75
CA GLY A 4 3.53 5.84 -14.79
C GLY A 4 3.84 4.62 -15.67
N THR A 5 5.01 4.00 -15.52
CA THR A 5 5.41 2.80 -16.29
C THR A 5 5.06 1.53 -15.51
N GLU A 6 4.51 0.52 -16.19
CA GLU A 6 4.19 -0.77 -15.57
C GLU A 6 5.46 -1.44 -15.02
N VAL A 7 5.37 -1.93 -13.77
CA VAL A 7 6.43 -2.72 -13.13
C VAL A 7 6.20 -4.19 -13.41
N ILE A 8 7.20 -4.84 -14.02
CA ILE A 8 7.25 -6.29 -14.18
C ILE A 8 8.26 -6.79 -13.14
N TYR A 9 7.73 -7.42 -12.08
CA TYR A 9 8.52 -7.88 -10.94
C TYR A 9 9.64 -8.83 -11.37
N GLU A 10 10.80 -8.69 -10.74
CA GLU A 10 12.04 -9.43 -11.04
C GLU A 10 12.62 -9.24 -12.46
N GLN A 11 11.95 -8.51 -13.35
CA GLN A 11 12.31 -8.41 -14.75
C GLN A 11 12.60 -6.99 -15.22
N SER A 12 11.74 -6.02 -14.82
CA SER A 12 11.92 -4.63 -15.26
C SER A 12 12.80 -3.86 -14.29
N GLN A 13 13.67 -3.01 -14.84
CA GLN A 13 14.44 -2.04 -14.08
C GLN A 13 13.88 -0.65 -14.33
N HIS A 14 13.68 0.11 -13.26
CA HIS A 14 13.08 1.44 -13.27
C HIS A 14 14.06 2.44 -12.68
N GLN A 15 14.30 3.54 -13.38
CA GLN A 15 15.26 4.55 -12.97
C GLN A 15 14.56 5.72 -12.28
N SER A 16 14.99 6.06 -11.05
CA SER A 16 14.56 7.28 -10.40
C SER A 16 15.01 8.49 -11.20
N ALA A 17 14.08 9.41 -11.46
CA ALA A 17 14.39 10.66 -12.11
C ALA A 17 15.21 11.60 -11.22
N THR A 18 15.16 11.43 -9.90
CA THR A 18 15.78 12.30 -8.91
C THR A 18 17.18 11.85 -8.53
N THR A 19 17.34 10.55 -8.18
CA THR A 19 18.61 10.02 -7.65
C THR A 19 19.46 9.32 -8.69
N ASN A 20 18.87 9.00 -9.84
CA ASN A 20 19.48 8.20 -10.88
C ASN A 20 19.81 6.75 -10.46
N ASP A 21 19.29 6.30 -9.29
CA ASP A 21 19.34 4.90 -8.90
C ASP A 21 18.36 4.09 -9.75
N ALA A 22 18.72 2.85 -10.06
CA ALA A 22 17.85 1.97 -10.84
C ALA A 22 17.30 0.84 -9.96
N PHE A 23 15.99 0.72 -9.88
CA PHE A 23 15.27 -0.20 -9.01
C PHE A 23 14.73 -1.41 -9.78
N THR A 24 14.82 -2.58 -9.17
CA THR A 24 14.11 -3.80 -9.59
C THR A 24 13.34 -4.31 -8.38
N PHE A 25 12.02 -4.46 -8.53
CA PHE A 25 11.15 -4.89 -7.46
C PHE A 25 10.96 -6.40 -7.49
N VAL A 26 11.00 -7.01 -6.31
CA VAL A 26 10.76 -8.44 -6.09
C VAL A 26 9.42 -8.65 -5.42
N ARG A 27 9.06 -7.74 -4.50
CA ARG A 27 7.84 -7.82 -3.71
C ARG A 27 7.26 -6.44 -3.46
N SER A 28 5.93 -6.36 -3.58
CA SER A 28 5.14 -5.22 -3.13
C SER A 28 3.80 -5.76 -2.61
N ASP A 29 3.69 -5.88 -1.30
CA ASP A 29 2.50 -6.38 -0.62
C ASP A 29 1.93 -5.28 0.27
N LEU A 30 0.61 -5.18 0.30
CA LEU A 30 -0.12 -4.23 1.12
C LEU A 30 -1.29 -4.91 1.82
N ILE A 31 -1.54 -4.56 3.07
CA ILE A 31 -2.83 -4.79 3.74
C ILE A 31 -3.60 -3.48 3.72
N LEU A 32 -4.73 -3.48 3.03
CA LEU A 32 -5.63 -2.32 2.95
C LEU A 32 -6.89 -2.59 3.78
N THR A 33 -7.34 -1.61 4.55
CA THR A 33 -8.50 -1.75 5.45
C THR A 33 -9.37 -0.50 5.48
N ASP A 34 -10.55 -0.63 6.06
CA ASP A 34 -11.44 0.49 6.41
C ASP A 34 -11.73 1.42 5.23
N PHE A 35 -12.19 0.82 4.14
CA PHE A 35 -12.58 1.57 2.95
C PHE A 35 -13.80 2.44 3.23
N SER A 36 -13.79 3.66 2.71
CA SER A 36 -14.88 4.62 2.81
C SER A 36 -15.00 5.43 1.52
N LEU A 37 -16.18 5.90 1.23
CA LEU A 37 -16.43 6.90 0.20
C LEU A 37 -16.51 8.28 0.84
N LEU A 38 -15.93 9.26 0.18
CA LEU A 38 -15.85 10.63 0.65
C LEU A 38 -16.89 11.52 -0.07
N ASP A 39 -17.36 12.53 0.63
CA ASP A 39 -18.16 13.61 0.02
C ASP A 39 -17.24 14.62 -0.73
N GLU A 40 -17.85 15.68 -1.27
CA GLU A 40 -17.13 16.74 -1.98
C GLU A 40 -16.17 17.56 -1.09
N ASN A 41 -16.31 17.47 0.23
CA ASN A 41 -15.45 18.13 1.20
C ASN A 41 -14.33 17.23 1.72
N GLY A 42 -14.29 15.96 1.27
CA GLY A 42 -13.34 14.95 1.75
C GLY A 42 -13.72 14.31 3.08
N GLU A 43 -14.97 14.50 3.54
CA GLU A 43 -15.48 13.85 4.75
C GLU A 43 -16.12 12.50 4.39
N VAL A 44 -16.16 11.57 5.36
CA VAL A 44 -16.73 10.24 5.14
C VAL A 44 -18.24 10.34 4.95
N ALA A 45 -18.71 9.98 3.76
CA ALA A 45 -20.10 9.92 3.40
C ALA A 45 -20.71 8.51 3.51
N ASN A 46 -19.89 7.48 3.27
CA ASN A 46 -20.30 6.08 3.36
C ASN A 46 -19.11 5.24 3.85
N GLU A 47 -19.27 4.53 4.96
CA GLU A 47 -18.28 3.57 5.46
C GLU A 47 -18.58 2.18 4.89
N ILE A 48 -17.55 1.49 4.43
CA ILE A 48 -17.62 0.11 3.97
C ILE A 48 -17.07 -0.76 5.11
N GLY A 49 -17.96 -1.09 6.06
CA GLY A 49 -17.59 -1.68 7.34
C GLY A 49 -16.88 -3.02 7.21
N GLY A 50 -15.82 -3.21 8.01
CA GLY A 50 -15.06 -4.47 8.05
C GLY A 50 -14.33 -4.83 6.76
N SER A 51 -14.23 -3.88 5.82
CA SER A 51 -13.58 -4.10 4.54
C SER A 51 -12.06 -4.25 4.71
N ALA A 52 -11.51 -5.29 4.13
CA ALA A 52 -10.08 -5.53 4.08
C ALA A 52 -9.67 -6.16 2.75
N ALA A 53 -8.47 -5.84 2.30
CA ALA A 53 -7.86 -6.41 1.12
C ALA A 53 -6.38 -6.73 1.38
N TYR A 54 -5.92 -7.86 0.87
CA TYR A 54 -4.50 -8.15 0.76
C TYR A 54 -4.09 -8.03 -0.69
N VAL A 55 -3.15 -7.14 -0.97
CA VAL A 55 -2.67 -6.85 -2.32
C VAL A 55 -1.28 -7.47 -2.49
N HIS A 56 -1.16 -8.44 -3.38
CA HIS A 56 0.11 -9.04 -3.78
C HIS A 56 0.45 -8.61 -5.21
N MET A 57 1.23 -7.54 -5.35
CA MET A 57 1.48 -6.90 -6.66
C MET A 57 2.35 -7.75 -7.60
N ALA A 58 3.19 -8.64 -7.07
CA ALA A 58 3.99 -9.57 -7.87
C ALA A 58 3.19 -10.79 -8.36
N GLY A 59 1.97 -11.01 -7.82
CA GLY A 59 1.07 -12.08 -8.19
C GLY A 59 0.29 -11.82 -9.48
N ASP A 60 -0.65 -12.71 -9.74
CA ASP A 60 -1.56 -12.62 -10.87
C ASP A 60 -2.54 -11.43 -10.73
N LEU A 61 -3.21 -11.06 -11.82
CA LEU A 61 -4.21 -9.99 -11.81
C LEU A 61 -5.36 -10.25 -10.82
N SER A 62 -5.69 -11.51 -10.53
CA SER A 62 -6.68 -11.88 -9.51
C SER A 62 -6.27 -11.47 -8.09
N ASP A 63 -4.97 -11.43 -7.81
CA ASP A 63 -4.42 -11.03 -6.49
C ASP A 63 -4.43 -9.50 -6.30
N ARG A 64 -4.86 -8.76 -7.31
CA ARG A 64 -4.93 -7.30 -7.34
C ARG A 64 -6.36 -6.77 -7.46
N ASN A 65 -7.35 -7.66 -7.48
CA ASN A 65 -8.76 -7.29 -7.60
C ASN A 65 -9.54 -7.64 -6.34
N TRP A 66 -10.30 -6.68 -5.84
CA TRP A 66 -11.23 -6.87 -4.74
C TRP A 66 -12.61 -6.41 -5.09
N THR A 67 -13.60 -7.16 -4.62
CA THR A 67 -14.99 -6.73 -4.62
C THR A 67 -15.35 -6.34 -3.19
N LEU A 68 -15.71 -5.09 -3.00
CA LEU A 68 -16.31 -4.62 -1.77
C LEU A 68 -17.78 -5.01 -1.82
N THR A 69 -18.23 -5.85 -0.89
CA THR A 69 -19.55 -6.49 -0.93
C THR A 69 -20.63 -5.75 -0.15
N ASP A 70 -20.27 -4.71 0.58
CA ASP A 70 -21.23 -3.90 1.31
C ASP A 70 -22.05 -3.01 0.36
N GLN A 71 -23.28 -2.72 0.78
CA GLN A 71 -24.13 -1.83 0.01
C GLN A 71 -23.59 -0.40 0.07
N ILE A 72 -23.22 0.10 -1.09
CA ILE A 72 -22.92 1.51 -1.29
C ILE A 72 -24.21 2.19 -1.72
N ASP A 73 -24.60 3.25 -1.02
CA ASP A 73 -25.74 4.06 -1.43
C ASP A 73 -25.47 4.68 -2.80
N PRO A 74 -26.42 4.53 -3.77
CA PRO A 74 -26.23 5.12 -5.09
C PRO A 74 -26.09 6.64 -5.01
N GLY A 75 -25.01 7.18 -5.57
CA GLY A 75 -24.75 8.62 -5.48
C GLY A 75 -23.47 9.05 -6.17
N HIS A 76 -23.18 10.34 -6.03
CA HIS A 76 -21.88 10.92 -6.38
C HIS A 76 -21.04 11.06 -5.12
N TYR A 77 -19.77 10.71 -5.24
CA TYR A 77 -18.80 10.79 -4.17
C TYR A 77 -17.57 11.56 -4.64
N GLY A 78 -16.96 12.33 -3.75
CA GLY A 78 -15.78 13.14 -4.03
C GLY A 78 -14.46 12.37 -3.93
N GLY A 79 -14.50 11.09 -3.54
CA GLY A 79 -13.28 10.29 -3.45
C GLY A 79 -13.44 8.98 -2.70
N ILE A 80 -12.30 8.31 -2.55
CA ILE A 80 -12.16 7.05 -1.80
C ILE A 80 -11.11 7.27 -0.70
N ARG A 81 -11.41 6.75 0.48
CA ARG A 81 -10.47 6.61 1.59
C ARG A 81 -10.24 5.14 1.88
N PHE A 82 -9.01 4.79 2.22
CA PHE A 82 -8.65 3.53 2.85
C PHE A 82 -7.43 3.72 3.74
N TYR A 83 -7.11 2.69 4.51
CA TYR A 83 -5.90 2.68 5.32
C TYR A 83 -4.96 1.57 4.87
N ILE A 84 -3.65 1.82 4.94
CA ILE A 84 -2.63 0.78 4.84
C ILE A 84 -2.33 0.33 6.27
N GLY A 85 -2.66 -0.92 6.56
CA GLY A 85 -2.57 -1.53 7.88
C GLY A 85 -3.90 -1.54 8.65
N PRO A 86 -4.16 -2.58 9.45
CA PRO A 86 -5.34 -2.69 10.29
C PRO A 86 -5.32 -1.67 11.43
N ASP A 87 -6.48 -1.44 12.04
CA ASP A 87 -6.56 -0.65 13.25
C ASP A 87 -5.85 -1.34 14.44
N THR A 88 -5.65 -0.60 15.53
CA THR A 88 -4.96 -1.10 16.73
C THR A 88 -5.62 -2.36 17.30
N SER A 89 -6.95 -2.46 17.27
CA SER A 89 -7.67 -3.63 17.78
C SER A 89 -7.40 -4.88 16.95
N ALA A 90 -7.46 -4.75 15.63
CA ALA A 90 -7.16 -5.85 14.72
C ALA A 90 -5.64 -6.16 14.67
N ASN A 91 -4.79 -5.13 14.78
CA ASN A 91 -3.34 -5.31 14.76
C ASN A 91 -2.80 -6.10 15.96
N HIS A 92 -3.41 -5.93 17.13
CA HIS A 92 -3.03 -6.62 18.38
C HIS A 92 -4.00 -7.73 18.80
N GLY A 93 -5.02 -7.98 17.99
CA GLY A 93 -5.98 -9.07 18.20
C GLY A 93 -5.37 -10.44 17.88
N ASP A 94 -6.15 -11.49 18.15
CA ASP A 94 -5.77 -12.87 17.77
C ASP A 94 -5.95 -13.05 16.25
N PRO A 95 -4.86 -13.14 15.47
CA PRO A 95 -4.96 -13.27 14.02
C PRO A 95 -5.56 -14.62 13.57
N SER A 96 -5.60 -15.62 14.45
CA SER A 96 -6.19 -16.92 14.15
C SER A 96 -7.73 -16.91 14.14
N LEU A 97 -8.34 -15.87 14.68
CA LEU A 97 -9.79 -15.68 14.67
C LEU A 97 -10.34 -15.24 13.32
N TRP A 98 -9.50 -14.75 12.41
CA TRP A 98 -9.93 -14.42 11.07
C TRP A 98 -10.28 -15.67 10.28
N PRO A 99 -11.43 -15.70 9.59
CA PRO A 99 -11.82 -16.86 8.77
C PRO A 99 -10.77 -17.24 7.72
N ALA A 100 -10.77 -18.50 7.32
CA ALA A 100 -9.95 -18.95 6.21
C ALA A 100 -10.28 -18.12 4.94
N GLY A 101 -9.26 -17.59 4.26
CA GLY A 101 -9.41 -16.73 3.11
C GLY A 101 -9.61 -15.24 3.41
N HIS A 102 -9.79 -14.84 4.68
CA HIS A 102 -9.87 -13.43 5.04
C HIS A 102 -8.51 -12.74 4.84
N PRO A 103 -8.47 -11.51 4.28
CA PRO A 103 -7.21 -10.79 4.03
C PRO A 103 -6.29 -10.61 5.25
N LEU A 104 -6.86 -10.50 6.44
CA LEU A 104 -6.10 -10.41 7.70
C LEU A 104 -5.71 -11.78 8.29
N ASN A 105 -6.09 -12.90 7.68
CA ASN A 105 -5.62 -14.21 8.14
C ASN A 105 -4.16 -14.40 7.69
N PRO A 106 -3.20 -14.64 8.62
CA PRO A 106 -1.77 -14.76 8.27
C PRO A 106 -1.46 -15.89 7.29
N THR A 107 -2.32 -16.90 7.19
CA THR A 107 -2.15 -17.97 6.20
C THR A 107 -2.43 -17.50 4.77
N VAL A 108 -3.12 -16.37 4.60
CA VAL A 108 -3.40 -15.74 3.30
C VAL A 108 -2.29 -14.77 2.92
N ASN A 109 -1.91 -13.88 3.85
CA ASN A 109 -1.04 -12.76 3.55
C ASN A 109 0.44 -12.99 3.90
N GLY A 110 0.75 -13.86 4.88
CA GLY A 110 2.12 -14.05 5.37
C GLY A 110 2.76 -12.79 5.99
N LEU A 111 1.95 -11.78 6.31
CA LEU A 111 2.38 -10.46 6.77
C LEU A 111 2.11 -10.28 8.28
N HIS A 112 2.68 -11.15 9.11
CA HIS A 112 2.50 -11.04 10.57
C HIS A 112 3.77 -11.45 11.32
N TRP A 113 4.29 -10.54 12.15
CA TRP A 113 5.51 -10.79 12.95
C TRP A 113 5.28 -11.60 14.23
N GLY A 114 4.06 -12.06 14.48
CA GLY A 114 3.65 -12.71 15.72
C GLY A 114 3.01 -11.72 16.71
N TRP A 115 2.60 -12.23 17.86
CA TRP A 115 1.79 -11.50 18.85
C TRP A 115 2.36 -10.15 19.32
N ALA A 116 3.68 -10.04 19.41
CA ALA A 116 4.32 -8.82 19.90
C ALA A 116 4.50 -7.75 18.82
N GLY A 117 4.57 -8.14 17.54
CA GLY A 117 4.86 -7.25 16.42
C GLY A 117 3.62 -6.82 15.63
N GLY A 118 2.55 -7.61 15.69
CA GLY A 118 1.37 -7.38 14.86
C GLY A 118 1.62 -7.62 13.38
N TYR A 119 0.84 -6.93 12.54
CA TYR A 119 0.91 -7.06 11.09
C TYR A 119 2.03 -6.21 10.47
N ILE A 120 2.58 -6.70 9.36
CA ILE A 120 3.31 -5.91 8.39
C ILE A 120 2.27 -5.26 7.47
N PHE A 121 2.18 -3.95 7.48
CA PHE A 121 1.18 -3.19 6.73
C PHE A 121 1.53 -3.07 5.25
N SER A 122 2.84 -2.91 4.99
CA SER A 122 3.43 -2.86 3.66
C SER A 122 4.78 -3.57 3.67
N ALA A 123 5.00 -4.47 2.70
CA ALA A 123 6.29 -5.11 2.46
C ALA A 123 6.77 -4.77 1.04
N LEU A 124 7.87 -4.00 0.96
CA LEU A 124 8.49 -3.59 -0.29
C LEU A 124 9.91 -4.13 -0.32
N GLU A 125 10.21 -4.96 -1.31
CA GLU A 125 11.50 -5.62 -1.43
C GLU A 125 11.99 -5.57 -2.88
N GLY A 126 13.30 -5.44 -3.02
CA GLY A 126 13.92 -5.40 -4.34
C GLY A 126 15.40 -5.16 -4.28
N THR A 127 15.94 -4.67 -5.39
CA THR A 127 17.33 -4.24 -5.50
C THR A 127 17.41 -2.82 -6.07
N TYR A 128 18.43 -2.11 -5.69
CA TYR A 128 18.82 -0.83 -6.30
C TYR A 128 20.24 -0.90 -6.83
N ALA A 129 20.45 -0.34 -8.02
CA ALA A 129 21.75 -0.27 -8.66
C ALA A 129 22.28 1.16 -8.62
N THR A 130 23.50 1.29 -8.13
CA THR A 130 24.29 2.53 -8.12
C THR A 130 25.47 2.40 -9.06
N SER A 131 26.28 3.45 -9.19
CA SER A 131 27.54 3.41 -9.94
C SER A 131 28.57 2.39 -9.39
N THR A 132 28.38 1.92 -8.14
CA THR A 132 29.30 1.01 -7.46
C THR A 132 28.83 -0.44 -7.37
N GLY A 133 27.57 -0.72 -7.74
CA GLY A 133 27.02 -2.07 -7.73
C GLY A 133 25.51 -2.12 -7.44
N THR A 134 25.00 -3.33 -7.36
CA THR A 134 23.60 -3.62 -7.04
C THR A 134 23.48 -4.17 -5.63
N ASN A 135 22.59 -3.61 -4.83
CA ASN A 135 22.34 -3.98 -3.45
C ASN A 135 20.84 -4.24 -3.21
N PRO A 136 20.47 -5.10 -2.24
CA PRO A 136 19.08 -5.30 -1.87
C PRO A 136 18.56 -4.10 -1.08
N PHE A 137 17.23 -3.89 -1.13
CA PHE A 137 16.48 -3.10 -0.16
C PHE A 137 15.29 -3.88 0.37
N LEU A 138 14.90 -3.62 1.62
CA LEU A 138 13.80 -4.27 2.29
C LEU A 138 13.12 -3.27 3.24
N TYR A 139 11.89 -2.88 2.91
CA TYR A 139 11.08 -1.96 3.71
C TYR A 139 9.82 -2.65 4.18
N HIS A 140 9.82 -3.14 5.42
CA HIS A 140 8.64 -3.69 6.08
C HIS A 140 8.10 -2.65 7.06
N ILE A 141 6.94 -2.11 6.72
CA ILE A 141 6.27 -1.07 7.50
C ILE A 141 5.16 -1.71 8.33
N GLY A 142 5.19 -1.51 9.63
CA GLY A 142 4.22 -2.01 10.58
C GLY A 142 4.18 -1.14 11.83
N PHE A 143 3.52 -1.60 12.89
CA PHE A 143 3.18 -0.88 14.11
C PHE A 143 2.15 0.24 13.91
N ASP A 144 1.29 0.45 14.90
CA ASP A 144 0.18 1.40 14.85
C ASP A 144 0.57 2.82 14.44
N SER A 145 1.78 3.27 14.85
CA SER A 145 2.31 4.59 14.50
C SER A 145 2.59 4.77 12.99
N ASN A 146 2.68 3.68 12.27
CA ASN A 146 2.94 3.69 10.82
C ASN A 146 1.70 3.30 10.00
N ARG A 147 0.51 3.24 10.61
CA ARG A 147 -0.73 3.10 9.87
C ARG A 147 -0.97 4.33 9.01
N VAL A 148 -1.23 4.14 7.73
CA VAL A 148 -1.34 5.23 6.74
C VAL A 148 -2.79 5.42 6.34
N ARG A 149 -3.31 6.67 6.40
CA ARG A 149 -4.55 7.04 5.74
C ARG A 149 -4.24 7.52 4.33
N VAL A 150 -4.96 6.96 3.36
CA VAL A 150 -4.89 7.37 1.95
C VAL A 150 -6.25 7.91 1.55
N ASP A 151 -6.27 9.15 1.09
CA ASP A 151 -7.44 9.82 0.51
C ASP A 151 -7.15 10.08 -0.98
N ILE A 152 -7.93 9.48 -1.86
CA ILE A 152 -7.89 9.77 -3.30
C ILE A 152 -9.11 10.61 -3.63
N LEU A 153 -8.90 11.91 -3.84
CA LEU A 153 -9.96 12.87 -4.13
C LEU A 153 -10.21 12.92 -5.64
N GLN A 154 -11.28 12.30 -6.07
CA GLN A 154 -11.75 12.29 -7.45
C GLN A 154 -13.24 11.95 -7.48
N ASP A 155 -14.01 12.70 -8.25
CA ASP A 155 -15.44 12.46 -8.44
C ASP A 155 -15.73 11.08 -9.02
N ILE A 156 -16.61 10.31 -8.34
CA ILE A 156 -17.05 8.98 -8.74
C ILE A 156 -18.57 8.89 -8.70
N ASP A 157 -19.17 8.43 -9.79
CA ASP A 157 -20.61 8.20 -9.89
C ASP A 157 -20.94 6.72 -9.63
N PHE A 158 -21.39 6.41 -8.41
CA PHE A 158 -21.85 5.10 -7.97
C PHE A 158 -23.37 4.91 -8.07
N ARG A 159 -24.08 5.66 -8.92
CA ARG A 159 -25.50 5.37 -9.22
C ARG A 159 -25.71 4.04 -9.95
N ARG A 160 -24.65 3.36 -10.28
CA ARG A 160 -24.53 1.99 -10.81
C ARG A 160 -23.21 1.39 -10.39
N ASP A 161 -23.09 0.06 -10.50
CA ASP A 161 -21.85 -0.66 -10.23
C ASP A 161 -20.68 -0.09 -11.04
N ARG A 162 -19.53 0.00 -10.42
CA ARG A 162 -18.29 0.52 -11.00
C ARG A 162 -17.10 -0.38 -10.69
N ASN A 163 -16.19 -0.46 -11.64
CA ASN A 163 -14.83 -0.87 -11.39
C ASN A 163 -13.96 0.38 -11.29
N VAL A 164 -13.20 0.49 -10.22
CA VAL A 164 -12.25 1.58 -10.00
C VAL A 164 -10.85 0.98 -10.06
N THR A 165 -10.06 1.41 -11.04
CA THR A 165 -8.65 1.02 -11.15
C THR A 165 -7.80 2.06 -10.44
N VAL A 166 -6.97 1.60 -9.49
CA VAL A 166 -6.06 2.44 -8.73
C VAL A 166 -4.62 2.09 -9.13
N ASP A 167 -3.85 3.08 -9.52
CA ASP A 167 -2.39 2.95 -9.66
C ASP A 167 -1.73 3.13 -8.30
N PHE A 168 -0.78 2.25 -7.98
CA PHE A 168 0.18 2.40 -6.91
C PHE A 168 1.53 2.73 -7.52
N ASP A 169 2.00 3.96 -7.32
CA ASP A 169 3.25 4.44 -7.90
C ASP A 169 4.43 4.22 -6.94
N LEU A 170 5.23 3.21 -7.26
CA LEU A 170 6.42 2.84 -6.51
C LEU A 170 7.53 3.90 -6.58
N ALA A 171 7.53 4.78 -7.59
CA ALA A 171 8.48 5.89 -7.65
C ALA A 171 8.27 6.84 -6.46
N ASN A 172 7.02 7.05 -6.06
CA ASN A 172 6.69 7.92 -4.93
C ASN A 172 7.26 7.43 -3.59
N ILE A 173 7.57 6.13 -3.47
CA ILE A 173 8.22 5.59 -2.27
C ILE A 173 9.62 6.17 -2.10
N PHE A 174 10.30 6.46 -3.19
CA PHE A 174 11.68 6.98 -3.19
C PHE A 174 11.72 8.49 -3.38
N ASP A 175 10.87 9.03 -4.25
CA ASP A 175 10.86 10.42 -4.71
C ASP A 175 9.63 11.23 -4.21
N GLY A 176 8.96 10.78 -3.14
CA GLY A 176 7.75 11.41 -2.58
C GLY A 176 8.04 12.62 -1.68
N THR A 177 7.29 12.74 -0.59
CA THR A 177 7.48 13.80 0.41
C THR A 177 8.90 13.82 0.98
N HIS A 178 9.50 12.65 1.12
CA HIS A 178 10.89 12.46 1.52
C HIS A 178 11.67 11.81 0.39
N LEU A 179 12.83 12.36 0.08
CA LEU A 179 13.78 11.67 -0.79
C LEU A 179 14.39 10.49 -0.03
N ILE A 180 14.26 9.30 -0.58
CA ILE A 180 14.83 8.07 -0.04
C ILE A 180 15.82 7.52 -1.05
N GLU A 181 17.11 7.71 -0.75
CA GLU A 181 18.25 7.11 -1.46
C GLU A 181 18.69 5.92 -0.62
N PRO A 182 18.44 4.65 -1.02
CA PRO A 182 18.71 3.50 -0.16
C PRO A 182 20.16 3.46 0.36
N ALA A 183 21.14 3.79 -0.49
CA ALA A 183 22.55 3.82 -0.11
C ALA A 183 22.92 4.88 0.95
N ILE A 184 22.08 5.91 1.14
CA ILE A 184 22.34 7.07 2.02
C ILE A 184 21.35 7.09 3.18
N THR A 185 20.06 6.98 2.86
CA THR A 185 18.95 7.07 3.82
C THR A 185 18.78 5.77 4.60
N GLY A 186 19.14 4.63 3.98
CA GLY A 186 19.01 3.28 4.50
C GLY A 186 18.25 2.38 3.54
N ASP A 187 18.70 1.16 3.42
CA ASP A 187 18.15 0.13 2.54
C ASP A 187 17.36 -0.96 3.28
N PHE A 188 17.25 -0.83 4.60
CA PHE A 188 16.58 -1.82 5.43
C PHE A 188 15.78 -1.19 6.57
N THR A 189 14.51 -1.63 6.73
CA THR A 189 13.73 -1.37 7.94
C THR A 189 12.72 -2.47 8.24
N HIS A 190 12.57 -2.80 9.53
CA HIS A 190 11.41 -3.51 10.10
C HIS A 190 10.66 -2.57 11.05
N SER A 191 10.59 -1.29 10.71
CA SER A 191 9.90 -0.22 11.45
C SER A 191 10.47 0.09 12.84
N THR A 192 11.68 -0.39 13.15
CA THR A 192 12.35 -0.13 14.44
C THR A 192 13.84 0.09 14.24
N PHE A 193 14.42 1.00 15.06
CA PHE A 193 15.87 1.28 15.08
C PHE A 193 16.49 1.66 13.72
N ASP A 194 15.71 2.37 12.88
CA ASP A 194 16.02 2.64 11.48
C ASP A 194 16.26 4.13 11.17
N ASN A 195 16.58 4.94 12.20
CA ASN A 195 16.80 6.39 12.08
C ASN A 195 15.63 7.13 11.39
N GLY A 196 14.41 6.64 11.56
CA GLY A 196 13.20 7.23 11.00
C GLY A 196 12.92 6.85 9.55
N LEU A 197 13.58 5.84 8.99
CA LEU A 197 13.34 5.39 7.62
C LEU A 197 11.90 4.90 7.44
N ALA A 198 11.35 4.11 8.38
CA ALA A 198 9.98 3.64 8.31
C ALA A 198 8.97 4.78 8.25
N SER A 199 9.17 5.86 9.03
CA SER A 199 8.29 7.03 9.00
C SER A 199 8.37 7.78 7.68
N LYS A 200 9.54 7.85 7.05
CA LYS A 200 9.68 8.46 5.71
C LYS A 200 8.98 7.63 4.63
N VAL A 201 9.15 6.30 4.66
CA VAL A 201 8.44 5.40 3.74
C VAL A 201 6.93 5.50 3.95
N ARG A 202 6.46 5.53 5.21
CA ARG A 202 5.05 5.74 5.55
C ARG A 202 4.51 7.04 4.95
N ASP A 203 5.23 8.15 5.13
CA ASP A 203 4.78 9.45 4.64
C ASP A 203 4.74 9.48 3.10
N ASN A 204 5.68 8.81 2.44
CA ASN A 204 5.69 8.67 0.98
C ASN A 204 4.54 7.78 0.47
N LEU A 205 4.17 6.73 1.21
CA LEU A 205 3.02 5.87 0.88
C LEU A 205 1.70 6.65 0.79
N MET A 206 1.52 7.72 1.59
CA MET A 206 0.29 8.53 1.55
C MET A 206 -0.02 9.12 0.18
N GLY A 207 1.00 9.47 -0.59
CA GLY A 207 0.87 10.10 -1.92
C GLY A 207 1.06 9.14 -3.09
N ALA A 208 1.22 7.84 -2.84
CA ALA A 208 1.56 6.87 -3.87
C ALA A 208 0.37 6.31 -4.67
N PHE A 209 -0.86 6.77 -4.38
CA PHE A 209 -2.06 6.20 -4.97
C PHE A 209 -2.85 7.23 -5.78
N SER A 210 -3.32 6.83 -6.94
CA SER A 210 -4.21 7.64 -7.78
C SER A 210 -5.22 6.76 -8.51
N ILE A 211 -6.42 7.29 -8.80
CA ILE A 211 -7.37 6.60 -9.66
C ILE A 211 -6.90 6.74 -11.10
N LYS A 212 -6.72 5.60 -11.75
CA LYS A 212 -6.35 5.51 -13.17
C LYS A 212 -7.57 5.52 -14.08
N ASP A 213 -8.59 4.76 -13.71
CA ASP A 213 -9.79 4.56 -14.55
C ASP A 213 -11.02 4.18 -13.72
N ILE A 214 -12.21 4.53 -14.22
CA ILE A 214 -13.53 4.23 -13.64
C ILE A 214 -14.44 3.78 -14.77
N TYR A 215 -14.91 2.52 -14.75
CA TYR A 215 -15.75 1.96 -15.83
C TYR A 215 -16.84 1.01 -15.33
#